data_432aed667c7016df23447e6f5d4ccfd6
#
_entry.id   432aed667c7016df23447e6f5d4ccfd6
#
_cell.length_a   1.000
_cell.length_b   1.000
_cell.length_c   1.000
_cell.angle_alpha   90.00
_cell.angle_beta   90.00
_cell.angle_gamma   90.00
#
_symmetry.space_group_name_H-M   'P 1'
#
loop_
_entity.id
_entity.type
_entity.pdbx_description
1 polymer ?
#
loop_
_entity_poly.entity_id
_entity_poly.type
_entity_poly.pdbx_seq_one_letter_code
_entity_poly.pdbx_strand_id
1 'polypeptide(L)'
;DRSSAASDVYKRQVLGDEQTSEYFPILKGKRIAIFSNHTGMVGDKHLLDILLENKFNVVAIFSPEHGFRGDADAGEHVSSSVDKKTGVPILSLYDGKDKKPSEASMRKFDILVIDIQDVGLRFYTYYITMCRLMDACAEYNRKVLLLDRPNPNGHYVDGPILDMKYKSGVGWLPIPIVHGMTLGELALMVNGERWLPASRVCDLTVIPCKNYTHQTKYTLPIPPSPN
;
A
#
# COMPACT_ATOMS: atom_id res chain seq x y z
N ASP A 1 -20.36 9.60 46.15
CA ASP A 1 -20.16 10.00 44.78
C ASP A 1 -19.13 9.08 44.11
N ARG A 2 -19.63 8.00 43.51
CA ARG A 2 -18.77 7.05 42.81
C ARG A 2 -18.65 7.52 41.40
N SER A 3 -17.54 8.18 41.08
CA SER A 3 -17.12 8.44 39.71
C SER A 3 -16.98 7.12 38.96
N SER A 4 -17.91 6.83 38.08
CA SER A 4 -17.78 5.80 37.10
C SER A 4 -16.69 6.22 36.11
N ALA A 5 -15.44 5.87 36.41
CA ALA A 5 -14.42 5.80 35.39
C ALA A 5 -14.90 4.71 34.42
N ALA A 6 -15.60 5.15 33.37
CA ALA A 6 -15.88 4.28 32.23
C ALA A 6 -14.50 3.79 31.75
N SER A 7 -14.27 2.52 31.90
CA SER A 7 -13.13 1.86 31.28
C SER A 7 -13.29 2.08 29.79
N ASP A 8 -12.52 3.00 29.21
CA ASP A 8 -12.28 3.02 27.80
C ASP A 8 -11.70 1.67 27.43
N VAL A 9 -12.58 0.76 27.04
CA VAL A 9 -12.16 -0.51 26.44
C VAL A 9 -11.47 -0.09 25.15
N TYR A 10 -10.14 -0.06 25.18
CA TYR A 10 -9.31 0.17 24.02
C TYR A 10 -9.72 -0.85 22.95
N LYS A 11 -10.59 -0.42 22.05
CA LYS A 11 -10.97 -1.28 20.94
C LYS A 11 -9.74 -1.49 20.06
N ARG A 12 -9.39 -2.74 19.82
CA ARG A 12 -8.31 -3.11 18.92
C ARG A 12 -8.50 -2.41 17.57
N GLN A 13 -7.42 -1.89 16.99
CA GLN A 13 -7.45 -1.37 15.63
C GLN A 13 -7.82 -2.52 14.68
N VAL A 14 -8.67 -2.22 13.71
CA VAL A 14 -9.00 -3.13 12.62
C VAL A 14 -8.39 -2.57 11.35
N LEU A 15 -7.49 -3.30 10.75
CA LEU A 15 -6.79 -2.90 9.53
C LEU A 15 -7.73 -2.96 8.33
N GLY A 16 -7.36 -2.28 7.25
CA GLY A 16 -8.16 -2.30 6.02
C GLY A 16 -8.33 -3.71 5.46
N ASP A 17 -7.29 -4.51 5.48
CA ASP A 17 -7.27 -5.89 4.99
C ASP A 17 -8.08 -6.89 5.83
N GLU A 18 -8.35 -6.58 7.10
CA GLU A 18 -9.23 -7.37 7.96
C GLU A 18 -10.72 -7.17 7.65
N GLN A 19 -11.08 -6.11 6.92
CA GLN A 19 -12.45 -5.70 6.66
C GLN A 19 -13.01 -6.32 5.36
N THR A 20 -12.99 -7.63 5.27
CA THR A 20 -13.37 -8.38 4.06
C THR A 20 -14.77 -8.07 3.58
N SER A 21 -15.72 -7.81 4.47
CA SER A 21 -17.09 -7.41 4.13
C SER A 21 -17.17 -6.09 3.35
N GLU A 22 -16.19 -5.20 3.54
CA GLU A 22 -16.15 -3.90 2.86
C GLU A 22 -15.55 -4.02 1.45
N TYR A 23 -14.51 -4.83 1.25
CA TYR A 23 -13.80 -4.84 -0.02
C TYR A 23 -14.05 -6.08 -0.90
N PHE A 24 -14.51 -7.21 -0.37
CA PHE A 24 -14.86 -8.37 -1.21
C PHE A 24 -15.90 -8.05 -2.28
N PRO A 25 -16.98 -7.29 -1.99
CA PRO A 25 -17.93 -6.88 -3.03
C PRO A 25 -17.29 -6.07 -4.16
N ILE A 26 -16.27 -5.24 -3.85
CA ILE A 26 -15.54 -4.42 -4.84
C ILE A 26 -14.72 -5.31 -5.79
N LEU A 27 -14.17 -6.41 -5.28
CA LEU A 27 -13.30 -7.33 -6.01
C LEU A 27 -14.05 -8.38 -6.84
N LYS A 28 -15.33 -8.59 -6.57
CA LYS A 28 -16.13 -9.65 -7.21
C LYS A 28 -16.13 -9.51 -8.74
N GLY A 29 -15.75 -10.59 -9.42
CA GLY A 29 -15.72 -10.67 -10.88
C GLY A 29 -14.60 -9.89 -11.56
N LYS A 30 -13.63 -9.36 -10.81
CA LYS A 30 -12.48 -8.62 -11.33
C LYS A 30 -11.24 -9.50 -11.47
N ARG A 31 -10.40 -9.17 -12.44
CA ARG A 31 -9.02 -9.63 -12.49
C ARG A 31 -8.21 -8.73 -11.56
N ILE A 32 -7.58 -9.31 -10.56
CA ILE A 32 -6.96 -8.59 -9.45
C ILE A 32 -5.44 -8.66 -9.59
N ALA A 33 -4.77 -7.52 -9.53
CA ALA A 33 -3.36 -7.45 -9.19
C ALA A 33 -3.21 -7.00 -7.73
N ILE A 34 -2.17 -7.45 -7.04
CA ILE A 34 -1.86 -6.96 -5.70
C ILE A 34 -0.48 -6.31 -5.68
N PHE A 35 -0.35 -5.22 -4.92
CA PHE A 35 0.93 -4.64 -4.52
C PHE A 35 1.09 -4.85 -3.02
N SER A 36 2.00 -5.74 -2.64
CA SER A 36 2.19 -6.15 -1.26
C SER A 36 3.58 -6.76 -1.05
N ASN A 37 3.92 -7.03 0.20
CA ASN A 37 5.11 -7.77 0.60
C ASN A 37 4.79 -8.65 1.82
N HIS A 38 5.80 -9.12 2.55
CA HIS A 38 5.67 -9.94 3.74
C HIS A 38 4.82 -9.32 4.86
N THR A 39 4.57 -8.01 4.83
CA THR A 39 3.74 -7.32 5.84
C THR A 39 2.24 -7.42 5.55
N GLY A 40 1.83 -7.86 4.34
CA GLY A 40 0.42 -7.99 3.94
C GLY A 40 -0.29 -9.16 4.62
N MET A 41 -0.28 -9.17 5.96
CA MET A 41 -0.80 -10.27 6.77
C MET A 41 -2.09 -9.88 7.50
N VAL A 42 -3.08 -10.75 7.40
CA VAL A 42 -4.31 -10.75 8.19
C VAL A 42 -4.23 -11.90 9.17
N GLY A 43 -3.88 -11.61 10.42
CA GLY A 43 -3.51 -12.64 11.38
C GLY A 43 -2.26 -13.40 10.92
N ASP A 44 -2.40 -14.71 10.75
CA ASP A 44 -1.35 -15.64 10.32
C ASP A 44 -1.34 -15.92 8.80
N LYS A 45 -2.27 -15.33 8.03
CA LYS A 45 -2.40 -15.55 6.59
C LYS A 45 -2.09 -14.30 5.79
N HIS A 46 -1.37 -14.46 4.70
CA HIS A 46 -1.15 -13.37 3.76
C HIS A 46 -2.43 -13.05 2.97
N LEU A 47 -2.67 -11.78 2.65
CA LEU A 47 -3.82 -11.34 1.86
C LEU A 47 -4.00 -12.15 0.56
N LEU A 48 -2.90 -12.45 -0.16
CA LEU A 48 -2.95 -13.29 -1.36
C LEU A 48 -3.61 -14.64 -1.09
N ASP A 49 -3.21 -15.31 -0.01
CA ASP A 49 -3.76 -16.62 0.35
C ASP A 49 -5.26 -16.52 0.67
N ILE A 50 -5.67 -15.47 1.40
CA ILE A 50 -7.08 -15.20 1.71
C ILE A 50 -7.91 -14.99 0.44
N LEU A 51 -7.40 -14.18 -0.50
CA LEU A 51 -8.11 -13.93 -1.76
C LEU A 51 -8.28 -15.21 -2.59
N LEU A 52 -7.23 -16.03 -2.68
CA LEU A 52 -7.28 -17.30 -3.42
C LEU A 52 -8.20 -18.34 -2.75
N GLU A 53 -8.16 -18.46 -1.42
CA GLU A 53 -9.08 -19.33 -0.66
C GLU A 53 -10.55 -18.94 -0.89
N ASN A 54 -10.83 -17.65 -1.04
CA ASN A 54 -12.15 -17.12 -1.36
C ASN A 54 -12.47 -17.08 -2.86
N LYS A 55 -11.64 -17.75 -3.69
CA LYS A 55 -11.84 -17.93 -5.15
C LYS A 55 -11.84 -16.63 -5.94
N PHE A 56 -11.16 -15.61 -5.46
CA PHE A 56 -10.91 -14.40 -6.23
C PHE A 56 -9.85 -14.66 -7.32
N ASN A 57 -10.02 -14.00 -8.45
CA ASN A 57 -9.13 -14.13 -9.60
C ASN A 57 -7.91 -13.21 -9.46
N VAL A 58 -6.91 -13.62 -8.68
CA VAL A 58 -5.64 -12.89 -8.56
C VAL A 58 -4.73 -13.32 -9.70
N VAL A 59 -4.42 -12.40 -10.60
CA VAL A 59 -3.69 -12.67 -11.86
C VAL A 59 -2.25 -12.18 -11.85
N ALA A 60 -1.90 -11.30 -10.92
CA ALA A 60 -0.57 -10.70 -10.84
C ALA A 60 -0.23 -10.20 -9.44
N ILE A 61 1.06 -10.16 -9.15
CA ILE A 61 1.66 -9.56 -7.97
C ILE A 61 2.64 -8.49 -8.44
N PHE A 62 2.61 -7.31 -7.83
CA PHE A 62 3.70 -6.35 -7.84
C PHE A 62 4.37 -6.39 -6.47
N SER A 63 5.67 -6.57 -6.45
CA SER A 63 6.45 -6.62 -5.21
C SER A 63 7.41 -5.44 -5.15
N PRO A 64 7.55 -4.78 -3.99
CA PRO A 64 8.60 -3.81 -3.79
C PRO A 64 9.97 -4.47 -3.67
N GLU A 65 11.00 -3.68 -3.40
CA GLU A 65 12.33 -4.16 -3.03
C GLU A 65 12.23 -5.20 -1.89
N HIS A 66 13.15 -6.15 -1.83
CA HIS A 66 13.21 -7.30 -0.89
C HIS A 66 12.21 -8.44 -1.14
N GLY A 67 11.50 -8.43 -2.28
CA GLY A 67 10.63 -9.54 -2.67
C GLY A 67 9.27 -9.56 -2.00
N PHE A 68 8.40 -10.42 -2.53
CA PHE A 68 7.01 -10.49 -2.10
C PHE A 68 6.84 -11.16 -0.73
N ARG A 69 7.68 -12.16 -0.42
CA ARG A 69 7.63 -12.86 0.88
C ARG A 69 8.81 -12.55 1.80
N GLY A 70 9.62 -11.53 1.47
CA GLY A 70 10.74 -11.08 2.29
C GLY A 70 12.01 -11.96 2.16
N ASP A 71 12.11 -12.71 1.08
CA ASP A 71 13.17 -13.70 0.81
C ASP A 71 14.21 -13.27 -0.22
N ALA A 72 14.18 -12.00 -0.67
CA ALA A 72 15.14 -11.43 -1.61
C ALA A 72 16.06 -10.40 -0.96
N ASP A 73 17.33 -10.39 -1.36
CA ASP A 73 18.32 -9.43 -0.91
C ASP A 73 18.07 -8.01 -1.46
N ALA A 74 18.61 -7.00 -0.76
CA ALA A 74 18.49 -5.60 -1.16
C ALA A 74 19.06 -5.35 -2.56
N GLY A 75 18.26 -4.80 -3.47
CA GLY A 75 18.69 -4.44 -4.83
C GLY A 75 18.65 -5.59 -5.84
N GLU A 76 18.20 -6.76 -5.48
CA GLU A 76 17.97 -7.84 -6.43
C GLU A 76 16.81 -7.47 -7.36
N HIS A 77 17.12 -7.26 -8.65
CA HIS A 77 16.09 -7.05 -9.67
C HIS A 77 15.26 -8.33 -9.81
N VAL A 78 14.06 -8.32 -9.25
CA VAL A 78 13.09 -9.38 -9.47
C VAL A 78 12.66 -9.33 -10.94
N SER A 79 13.40 -10.04 -11.79
CA SER A 79 12.92 -10.42 -13.13
C SER A 79 11.61 -11.19 -12.94
N SER A 80 10.69 -11.09 -13.90
CA SER A 80 9.40 -11.79 -13.89
C SER A 80 9.52 -13.19 -13.32
N SER A 81 8.98 -13.42 -12.15
CA SER A 81 9.00 -14.67 -11.40
C SER A 81 7.57 -15.08 -11.05
N VAL A 82 7.41 -16.18 -10.37
CA VAL A 82 6.11 -16.61 -9.82
C VAL A 82 6.24 -16.78 -8.32
N ASP A 83 5.19 -16.48 -7.59
CA ASP A 83 5.12 -16.84 -6.19
C ASP A 83 5.13 -18.38 -6.07
N LYS A 84 6.16 -18.92 -5.44
CA LYS A 84 6.40 -20.37 -5.38
C LYS A 84 5.27 -21.14 -4.67
N LYS A 85 4.57 -20.48 -3.76
CA LYS A 85 3.47 -21.10 -3.00
C LYS A 85 2.19 -21.20 -3.82
N THR A 86 1.87 -20.16 -4.61
CA THR A 86 0.57 -20.04 -5.26
C THR A 86 0.63 -20.13 -6.79
N GLY A 87 1.82 -19.98 -7.38
CA GLY A 87 1.99 -19.92 -8.83
C GLY A 87 1.55 -18.61 -9.48
N VAL A 88 1.11 -17.62 -8.70
CA VAL A 88 0.69 -16.32 -9.24
C VAL A 88 1.92 -15.57 -9.78
N PRO A 89 1.84 -15.00 -11.01
CA PRO A 89 2.97 -14.28 -11.60
C PRO A 89 3.34 -13.03 -10.79
N ILE A 90 4.62 -12.84 -10.55
CA ILE A 90 5.19 -11.58 -10.03
C ILE A 90 5.65 -10.77 -11.23
N LEU A 91 5.07 -9.59 -11.42
CA LEU A 91 5.37 -8.68 -12.52
C LEU A 91 6.37 -7.62 -12.07
N SER A 92 7.24 -7.20 -12.99
CA SER A 92 8.15 -6.11 -12.73
C SER A 92 7.40 -4.79 -12.55
N LEU A 93 7.84 -4.00 -11.57
CA LEU A 93 7.39 -2.62 -11.37
C LEU A 93 7.97 -1.64 -12.39
N TYR A 94 9.00 -2.05 -13.15
CA TYR A 94 9.88 -1.16 -13.90
C TYR A 94 10.12 -1.63 -15.34
N ASP A 95 9.27 -2.51 -15.88
CA ASP A 95 9.39 -3.03 -17.25
C ASP A 95 8.83 -2.08 -18.33
N GLY A 96 8.22 -0.98 -17.91
CA GLY A 96 7.71 0.08 -18.77
C GLY A 96 8.57 1.35 -18.76
N LYS A 97 8.07 2.40 -19.41
CA LYS A 97 8.70 3.73 -19.41
C LYS A 97 8.51 4.41 -18.06
N ASP A 98 9.41 5.34 -17.74
CA ASP A 98 9.33 6.21 -16.55
C ASP A 98 9.27 5.44 -15.21
N LYS A 99 9.91 4.28 -15.15
CA LYS A 99 9.92 3.41 -13.97
C LYS A 99 8.52 3.03 -13.50
N LYS A 100 7.64 2.70 -14.45
CA LYS A 100 6.29 2.18 -14.24
C LYS A 100 6.14 0.80 -14.87
N PRO A 101 5.12 0.02 -14.51
CA PRO A 101 4.81 -1.22 -15.22
C PRO A 101 4.47 -0.95 -16.69
N SER A 102 4.80 -1.90 -17.55
CA SER A 102 4.49 -1.83 -18.99
C SER A 102 2.98 -1.88 -19.25
N GLU A 103 2.56 -1.38 -20.42
CA GLU A 103 1.18 -1.52 -20.88
C GLU A 103 0.72 -2.99 -20.87
N ALA A 104 1.59 -3.91 -21.29
CA ALA A 104 1.30 -5.34 -21.28
C ALA A 104 0.99 -5.87 -19.87
N SER A 105 1.73 -5.39 -18.87
CA SER A 105 1.47 -5.69 -17.45
C SER A 105 0.16 -5.06 -16.97
N MET A 106 -0.09 -3.79 -17.32
CA MET A 106 -1.29 -3.07 -16.91
C MET A 106 -2.58 -3.62 -17.53
N ARG A 107 -2.52 -4.25 -18.70
CA ARG A 107 -3.68 -4.88 -19.37
C ARG A 107 -4.12 -6.21 -18.73
N LYS A 108 -3.30 -6.81 -17.86
CA LYS A 108 -3.60 -8.11 -17.25
C LYS A 108 -4.70 -8.07 -16.21
N PHE A 109 -4.93 -6.93 -15.57
CA PHE A 109 -5.85 -6.79 -14.45
C PHE A 109 -6.85 -5.63 -14.63
N ASP A 110 -7.89 -5.61 -13.82
CA ASP A 110 -8.92 -4.58 -13.79
C ASP A 110 -8.80 -3.67 -12.56
N ILE A 111 -8.32 -4.23 -11.45
CA ILE A 111 -8.16 -3.55 -10.17
C ILE A 111 -6.84 -3.93 -9.51
N LEU A 112 -6.15 -2.93 -8.98
CA LEU A 112 -4.96 -3.09 -8.14
C LEU A 112 -5.35 -2.98 -6.68
N VAL A 113 -5.05 -3.99 -5.89
CA VAL A 113 -5.17 -3.94 -4.42
C VAL A 113 -3.81 -3.61 -3.84
N ILE A 114 -3.75 -2.57 -3.02
CA ILE A 114 -2.53 -2.16 -2.30
C ILE A 114 -2.71 -2.53 -0.84
N ASP A 115 -1.82 -3.37 -0.32
CA ASP A 115 -1.77 -3.80 1.06
C ASP A 115 -0.32 -3.96 1.50
N ILE A 116 0.23 -2.92 2.12
CA ILE A 116 1.62 -2.87 2.54
C ILE A 116 1.78 -1.95 3.75
N GLN A 117 2.64 -2.33 4.69
CA GLN A 117 2.95 -1.51 5.85
C GLN A 117 3.98 -0.44 5.50
N ASP A 118 3.60 0.82 5.64
CA ASP A 118 4.49 1.98 5.61
C ASP A 118 4.79 2.44 7.04
N VAL A 119 5.83 3.24 7.22
CA VAL A 119 6.26 3.72 8.53
C VAL A 119 6.15 5.26 8.69
N GLY A 120 5.57 5.95 7.71
CA GLY A 120 5.30 7.39 7.79
C GLY A 120 6.52 8.29 7.66
N LEU A 121 7.58 7.78 7.03
CA LEU A 121 8.82 8.51 6.79
C LEU A 121 9.03 8.75 5.30
N ARG A 122 9.29 10.01 4.91
CA ARG A 122 9.44 10.40 3.50
C ARG A 122 10.52 9.62 2.74
N PHE A 123 11.56 9.16 3.39
CA PHE A 123 12.63 8.38 2.78
C PHE A 123 12.35 6.86 2.77
N TYR A 124 11.25 6.39 3.35
CA TYR A 124 10.79 5.02 3.26
C TYR A 124 9.92 4.86 2.00
N THR A 125 10.40 4.15 0.99
CA THR A 125 10.04 4.40 -0.41
C THR A 125 8.75 3.71 -0.93
N TYR A 126 8.03 2.98 -0.10
CA TYR A 126 6.81 2.29 -0.55
C TYR A 126 5.74 3.24 -1.07
N TYR A 127 5.60 4.42 -0.47
CA TYR A 127 4.68 5.44 -0.98
C TYR A 127 5.05 5.92 -2.39
N ILE A 128 6.34 5.94 -2.75
CA ILE A 128 6.80 6.33 -4.09
C ILE A 128 6.33 5.30 -5.11
N THR A 129 6.47 4.01 -4.78
CA THR A 129 5.97 2.92 -5.62
C THR A 129 4.46 2.96 -5.74
N MET A 130 3.74 3.23 -4.65
CA MET A 130 2.29 3.47 -4.67
C MET A 130 1.93 4.60 -5.65
N CYS A 131 2.59 5.75 -5.57
CA CYS A 131 2.33 6.88 -6.48
C CYS A 131 2.55 6.51 -7.95
N ARG A 132 3.60 5.76 -8.26
CA ARG A 132 3.88 5.28 -9.64
C ARG A 132 2.81 4.31 -10.12
N LEU A 133 2.36 3.41 -9.26
CA LEU A 133 1.28 2.48 -9.57
C LEU A 133 -0.06 3.21 -9.73
N MET A 134 -0.36 4.19 -8.88
CA MET A 134 -1.55 5.04 -9.03
C MET A 134 -1.53 5.81 -10.37
N ASP A 135 -0.38 6.36 -10.75
CA ASP A 135 -0.23 7.05 -12.04
C ASP A 135 -0.44 6.08 -13.22
N ALA A 136 0.17 4.90 -13.18
CA ALA A 136 -0.05 3.87 -14.20
C ALA A 136 -1.53 3.43 -14.25
N CYS A 137 -2.16 3.22 -13.09
CA CYS A 137 -3.58 2.88 -13.03
C CYS A 137 -4.47 3.98 -13.61
N ALA A 138 -4.16 5.26 -13.34
CA ALA A 138 -4.88 6.38 -13.94
C ALA A 138 -4.70 6.44 -15.47
N GLU A 139 -3.48 6.20 -15.95
CA GLU A 139 -3.16 6.19 -17.38
C GLU A 139 -3.89 5.09 -18.16
N TYR A 140 -4.00 3.90 -17.54
CA TYR A 140 -4.62 2.72 -18.17
C TYR A 140 -6.06 2.43 -17.70
N ASN A 141 -6.70 3.37 -17.01
CA ASN A 141 -8.06 3.23 -16.48
C ASN A 141 -8.25 1.97 -15.62
N ARG A 142 -7.32 1.73 -14.70
CA ARG A 142 -7.42 0.68 -13.70
C ARG A 142 -7.84 1.25 -12.36
N LYS A 143 -8.70 0.53 -11.65
CA LYS A 143 -9.10 0.91 -10.29
C LYS A 143 -7.99 0.61 -9.30
N VAL A 144 -7.91 1.41 -8.25
CA VAL A 144 -7.03 1.17 -7.10
C VAL A 144 -7.88 1.02 -5.86
N LEU A 145 -7.66 -0.07 -5.14
CA LEU A 145 -8.21 -0.32 -3.82
C LEU A 145 -7.06 -0.39 -2.82
N LEU A 146 -6.99 0.55 -1.90
CA LEU A 146 -5.97 0.58 -0.87
C LEU A 146 -6.57 0.11 0.46
N LEU A 147 -6.01 -0.95 1.01
CA LEU A 147 -6.35 -1.48 2.33
C LEU A 147 -5.38 -0.87 3.34
N ASP A 148 -5.88 0.11 4.09
CA ASP A 148 -5.02 0.98 4.90
C ASP A 148 -4.50 0.27 6.17
N ARG A 149 -3.32 0.71 6.61
CA ARG A 149 -2.65 0.23 7.83
C ARG A 149 -2.26 1.39 8.71
N PRO A 150 -2.25 1.21 10.05
CA PRO A 150 -1.84 2.25 10.98
C PRO A 150 -0.40 2.71 10.70
N ASN A 151 -0.16 4.01 10.85
CA ASN A 151 1.18 4.57 10.80
C ASN A 151 1.78 4.56 12.22
N PRO A 152 2.91 3.87 12.48
CA PRO A 152 3.55 3.86 13.79
C PRO A 152 4.05 5.25 14.21
N ASN A 153 4.32 6.14 13.26
CA ASN A 153 4.70 7.53 13.46
C ASN A 153 3.55 8.52 13.18
N GLY A 154 2.30 8.06 13.19
CA GLY A 154 1.13 8.88 12.86
C GLY A 154 0.82 9.98 13.86
N HIS A 155 1.43 9.94 15.05
CA HIS A 155 1.10 10.83 16.16
C HIS A 155 1.89 12.15 16.19
N TYR A 156 2.76 12.39 15.21
CA TYR A 156 3.52 13.64 15.08
C TYR A 156 3.91 13.94 13.64
N VAL A 157 4.24 15.18 13.39
CA VAL A 157 4.79 15.68 12.12
C VAL A 157 6.09 16.39 12.43
N ASP A 158 7.17 16.08 11.69
CA ASP A 158 8.47 16.65 11.94
C ASP A 158 9.35 16.75 10.68
N GLY A 159 10.32 17.64 10.74
CA GLY A 159 11.26 17.91 9.67
C GLY A 159 10.70 18.79 8.55
N PRO A 160 11.60 19.32 7.69
CA PRO A 160 11.20 20.24 6.62
C PRO A 160 10.41 19.54 5.52
N ILE A 161 9.46 20.29 4.93
CA ILE A 161 8.81 19.92 3.67
C ILE A 161 9.90 19.85 2.58
N LEU A 162 9.82 18.83 1.72
CA LEU A 162 10.73 18.66 0.60
C LEU A 162 10.60 19.84 -0.39
N ASP A 163 11.70 20.55 -0.61
CA ASP A 163 11.80 21.43 -1.78
C ASP A 163 11.89 20.55 -3.04
N MET A 164 10.91 20.68 -3.92
CA MET A 164 10.76 19.79 -5.09
C MET A 164 11.91 19.87 -6.11
N LYS A 165 12.79 20.87 -6.01
CA LYS A 165 14.04 20.90 -6.79
C LYS A 165 15.00 19.75 -6.40
N TYR A 166 14.83 19.18 -5.19
CA TYR A 166 15.59 18.01 -4.70
C TYR A 166 14.81 16.70 -4.81
N LYS A 167 13.76 16.66 -5.61
CA LYS A 167 13.00 15.42 -5.87
C LYS A 167 13.93 14.29 -6.32
N SER A 168 13.78 13.13 -5.69
CA SER A 168 14.65 11.98 -5.92
C SER A 168 13.91 10.65 -5.68
N GLY A 169 14.63 9.53 -5.79
CA GLY A 169 14.12 8.20 -5.45
C GLY A 169 13.84 7.97 -3.97
N VAL A 170 14.31 8.86 -3.09
CA VAL A 170 14.08 8.81 -1.63
C VAL A 170 13.36 10.06 -1.10
N GLY A 171 12.81 10.87 -2.00
CA GLY A 171 12.02 12.05 -1.67
C GLY A 171 11.22 12.48 -2.89
N TRP A 172 9.94 12.13 -2.94
CA TRP A 172 9.12 12.24 -4.15
C TRP A 172 8.01 13.31 -4.07
N LEU A 173 7.51 13.57 -2.88
CA LEU A 173 6.37 14.46 -2.62
C LEU A 173 6.78 15.65 -1.75
N PRO A 174 6.08 16.79 -1.86
CA PRO A 174 6.32 17.97 -1.01
C PRO A 174 5.72 17.77 0.39
N ILE A 175 6.21 16.79 1.11
CA ILE A 175 5.77 16.42 2.46
C ILE A 175 6.94 16.52 3.46
N PRO A 176 6.67 16.64 4.77
CA PRO A 176 7.70 16.59 5.82
C PRO A 176 8.44 15.26 5.86
N ILE A 177 9.56 15.20 6.58
CA ILE A 177 10.30 13.95 6.80
C ILE A 177 9.43 12.93 7.51
N VAL A 178 8.79 13.33 8.61
CA VAL A 178 7.75 12.57 9.30
C VAL A 178 6.43 13.22 8.97
N HIS A 179 5.61 12.59 8.15
CA HIS A 179 4.42 13.23 7.59
C HIS A 179 3.13 12.98 8.36
N GLY A 180 3.14 12.06 9.33
CA GLY A 180 2.02 11.78 10.22
C GLY A 180 0.82 11.06 9.57
N MET A 181 0.78 10.89 8.26
CA MET A 181 -0.33 10.27 7.54
C MET A 181 -0.21 8.74 7.47
N THR A 182 -1.34 8.04 7.41
CA THR A 182 -1.34 6.65 6.92
C THR A 182 -1.05 6.62 5.41
N LEU A 183 -0.76 5.45 4.87
CA LEU A 183 -0.56 5.31 3.43
C LEU A 183 -1.85 5.64 2.65
N GLY A 184 -3.02 5.27 3.19
CA GLY A 184 -4.32 5.61 2.63
C GLY A 184 -4.60 7.10 2.62
N GLU A 185 -4.32 7.80 3.71
CA GLU A 185 -4.45 9.27 3.81
C GLU A 185 -3.52 9.97 2.82
N LEU A 186 -2.27 9.49 2.70
CA LEU A 186 -1.32 10.04 1.73
C LEU A 186 -1.79 9.80 0.28
N ALA A 187 -2.33 8.63 -0.02
CA ALA A 187 -2.89 8.35 -1.35
C ALA A 187 -4.06 9.27 -1.70
N LEU A 188 -4.97 9.52 -0.75
CA LEU A 188 -6.08 10.47 -0.91
C LEU A 188 -5.56 11.90 -1.14
N MET A 189 -4.56 12.33 -0.38
CA MET A 189 -3.93 13.64 -0.55
C MET A 189 -3.28 13.79 -1.93
N VAL A 190 -2.46 12.81 -2.35
CA VAL A 190 -1.83 12.78 -3.68
C VAL A 190 -2.86 12.91 -4.79
N ASN A 191 -3.96 12.19 -4.67
CA ASN A 191 -5.04 12.19 -5.66
C ASN A 191 -5.82 13.51 -5.65
N GLY A 192 -6.17 14.03 -4.47
CA GLY A 192 -6.91 15.29 -4.30
C GLY A 192 -6.12 16.51 -4.74
N GLU A 193 -4.84 16.59 -4.38
CA GLU A 193 -3.92 17.66 -4.75
C GLU A 193 -3.40 17.53 -6.20
N ARG A 194 -3.77 16.47 -6.91
CA ARG A 194 -3.33 16.19 -8.29
C ARG A 194 -1.81 16.13 -8.44
N TRP A 195 -1.12 15.52 -7.49
CA TRP A 195 0.33 15.41 -7.49
C TRP A 195 0.89 14.30 -8.39
N LEU A 196 0.02 13.49 -8.98
CA LEU A 196 0.45 12.52 -9.99
C LEU A 196 0.92 13.23 -11.28
N PRO A 197 1.84 12.62 -12.06
CA PRO A 197 2.28 13.16 -13.34
C PRO A 197 1.12 13.59 -14.24
N ALA A 198 1.28 14.71 -14.97
CA ALA A 198 0.24 15.31 -15.78
C ALA A 198 -1.08 15.59 -15.02
N SER A 199 -1.01 15.81 -13.71
CA SER A 199 -2.16 16.05 -12.84
C SER A 199 -3.26 14.99 -12.97
N ARG A 200 -2.88 13.74 -13.27
CA ARG A 200 -3.82 12.63 -13.36
C ARG A 200 -4.52 12.38 -12.02
N VAL A 201 -5.72 11.85 -12.11
CA VAL A 201 -6.51 11.40 -10.96
C VAL A 201 -6.79 9.91 -11.13
N CYS A 202 -6.50 9.14 -10.10
CA CYS A 202 -6.73 7.71 -10.08
C CYS A 202 -8.14 7.42 -9.55
N ASP A 203 -8.81 6.39 -10.09
CA ASP A 203 -10.04 5.82 -9.49
C ASP A 203 -9.65 5.05 -8.23
N LEU A 204 -9.58 5.76 -7.10
CA LEU A 204 -9.07 5.30 -5.82
C LEU A 204 -10.19 5.07 -4.81
N THR A 205 -10.21 3.89 -4.23
CA THR A 205 -11.00 3.57 -3.03
C THR A 205 -10.04 3.20 -1.89
N VAL A 206 -10.22 3.79 -0.72
CA VAL A 206 -9.45 3.46 0.49
C VAL A 206 -10.38 2.81 1.50
N ILE A 207 -9.98 1.66 2.05
CA ILE A 207 -10.61 1.04 3.22
C ILE A 207 -9.78 1.46 4.44
N PRO A 208 -10.24 2.44 5.21
CA PRO A 208 -9.46 2.99 6.32
C PRO A 208 -9.42 2.02 7.50
N CYS A 209 -8.43 2.19 8.37
CA CYS A 209 -8.39 1.48 9.65
C CYS A 209 -9.56 1.91 10.55
N LYS A 210 -10.20 0.97 11.23
CA LYS A 210 -11.18 1.26 12.29
C LYS A 210 -10.47 1.34 13.65
N ASN A 211 -10.99 2.17 14.55
CA ASN A 211 -10.45 2.39 15.90
C ASN A 211 -8.99 2.90 15.89
N TYR A 212 -8.59 3.60 14.84
CA TYR A 212 -7.30 4.26 14.71
C TYR A 212 -7.49 5.78 14.64
N THR A 213 -6.62 6.50 15.32
CA THR A 213 -6.49 7.96 15.25
C THR A 213 -5.02 8.32 15.21
N HIS A 214 -4.69 9.55 14.84
CA HIS A 214 -3.30 10.03 14.87
C HIS A 214 -2.67 10.05 16.27
N GLN A 215 -3.46 9.94 17.34
CA GLN A 215 -2.93 9.79 18.70
C GLN A 215 -2.65 8.33 19.08
N THR A 216 -3.07 7.38 18.26
CA THR A 216 -2.87 5.95 18.52
C THR A 216 -1.40 5.59 18.36
N LYS A 217 -0.79 5.09 19.42
CA LYS A 217 0.53 4.46 19.34
C LYS A 217 0.35 3.05 18.78
N TYR A 218 1.02 2.77 17.69
CA TYR A 218 0.94 1.48 17.01
C TYR A 218 2.31 0.80 16.99
N THR A 219 2.37 -0.40 17.53
CA THR A 219 3.55 -1.25 17.44
C THR A 219 3.39 -2.18 16.25
N LEU A 220 4.38 -2.20 15.37
CA LEU A 220 4.37 -3.06 14.20
C LEU A 220 4.39 -4.53 14.61
N PRO A 221 3.39 -5.34 14.22
CA PRO A 221 3.36 -6.77 14.53
C PRO A 221 4.40 -7.56 13.73
N ILE A 222 4.81 -7.00 12.60
CA ILE A 222 5.80 -7.59 11.69
C ILE A 222 6.90 -6.54 11.49
N PRO A 223 8.19 -6.91 11.62
CA PRO A 223 9.28 -5.99 11.34
C PRO A 223 9.15 -5.41 9.93
N PRO A 224 9.41 -4.10 9.76
CA PRO A 224 9.48 -3.50 8.44
C PRO A 224 10.67 -4.07 7.67
N SER A 225 10.80 -3.69 6.40
CA SER A 225 11.98 -3.99 5.60
C SER A 225 13.26 -3.58 6.34
N PRO A 226 14.38 -4.33 6.18
CA PRO A 226 15.65 -4.04 6.83
C PRO A 226 16.34 -2.75 6.36
N ASN A 227 15.74 -1.98 5.47
CA ASN A 227 16.26 -0.69 4.98
C ASN A 227 16.05 0.42 5.98
#